data_5e8b1aacf5b1f38debda60ab0c849f46
#
_entry.id   5e8b1aacf5b1f38debda60ab0c849f46
#
_cell.length_a   1.000
_cell.length_b   1.000
_cell.length_c   1.000
_cell.angle_alpha   90.00
_cell.angle_beta   90.00
_cell.angle_gamma   90.00
#
_symmetry.space_group_name_H-M   'P 1'
#
loop_
_entity.id
_entity.type
_entity.pdbx_description
1 polymer ?
#
loop_
_entity_poly.entity_id
_entity_poly.type
_entity_poly.pdbx_seq_one_letter_code
_entity_poly.pdbx_strand_id
1 'polypeptide(L)'
;MDALELLKTDHKKVKELFKKAEGNQNEKQQKQLFEQIKTELETHTHIEETVFYPAVAKHDELKDMVLESLEEHKQVKTLLREMESLTSDSEKFEPKLKVLMENVEHHAVEEEEGKMFPKVRKLMNAAALEQLGKELEAAKSKNLRKAS
;
A
#
# COMPACT_ATOMS: atom_id res chain seq x y z
N MET A 1 -3.54 -15.24 -9.98
CA MET A 1 -2.74 -14.00 -9.97
C MET A 1 -1.53 -14.20 -9.06
N ASP A 2 -0.33 -13.99 -9.58
CA ASP A 2 0.86 -14.12 -8.74
C ASP A 2 0.97 -12.95 -7.76
N ALA A 3 1.90 -13.08 -6.80
CA ALA A 3 2.06 -12.09 -5.74
C ALA A 3 2.31 -10.67 -6.27
N LEU A 4 3.18 -10.54 -7.27
CA LEU A 4 3.53 -9.22 -7.81
C LEU A 4 2.39 -8.58 -8.58
N GLU A 5 1.62 -9.37 -9.31
CA GLU A 5 0.43 -8.89 -10.02
C GLU A 5 -0.64 -8.39 -9.04
N LEU A 6 -0.83 -9.14 -7.96
CA LEU A 6 -1.78 -8.76 -6.92
C LEU A 6 -1.41 -7.42 -6.30
N LEU A 7 -0.14 -7.26 -5.91
CA LEU A 7 0.33 -6.02 -5.29
C LEU A 7 0.25 -4.83 -6.26
N LYS A 8 0.56 -5.05 -7.54
CA LYS A 8 0.41 -4.00 -8.57
C LYS A 8 -1.04 -3.58 -8.75
N THR A 9 -1.95 -4.54 -8.70
CA THR A 9 -3.40 -4.26 -8.79
C THR A 9 -3.85 -3.38 -7.62
N ASP A 10 -3.36 -3.66 -6.42
CA ASP A 10 -3.64 -2.84 -5.24
C ASP A 10 -3.10 -1.42 -5.40
N HIS A 11 -1.87 -1.29 -5.92
CA HIS A 11 -1.27 0.03 -6.17
C HIS A 11 -2.12 0.86 -7.13
N LYS A 12 -2.60 0.23 -8.19
CA LYS A 12 -3.45 0.87 -9.19
C LYS A 12 -4.76 1.35 -8.59
N LYS A 13 -5.38 0.52 -7.76
CA LYS A 13 -6.64 0.87 -7.10
C LYS A 13 -6.48 2.08 -6.19
N VAL A 14 -5.43 2.11 -5.39
CA VAL A 14 -5.14 3.24 -4.50
C VAL A 14 -4.88 4.52 -5.30
N LYS A 15 -4.12 4.41 -6.39
CA LYS A 15 -3.86 5.54 -7.27
C LYS A 15 -5.14 6.16 -7.82
N GLU A 16 -6.09 5.31 -8.22
CA GLU A 16 -7.38 5.79 -8.72
C GLU A 16 -8.19 6.49 -7.63
N LEU A 17 -8.16 5.97 -6.40
CA LEU A 17 -8.82 6.61 -5.26
C LEU A 17 -8.21 7.98 -4.96
N PHE A 18 -6.89 8.11 -5.00
CA PHE A 18 -6.22 9.40 -4.81
C PHE A 18 -6.64 10.42 -5.87
N LYS A 19 -6.73 9.98 -7.13
CA LYS A 19 -7.16 10.88 -8.22
C LYS A 19 -8.56 11.42 -7.98
N LYS A 20 -9.46 10.58 -7.48
CA LYS A 20 -10.84 10.99 -7.17
C LYS A 20 -10.90 11.94 -5.98
N ALA A 21 -10.03 11.75 -4.99
CA ALA A 21 -10.00 12.56 -3.77
C ALA A 21 -9.32 13.90 -3.98
N GLU A 22 -8.29 13.94 -4.82
CA GLU A 22 -7.52 15.16 -5.07
C GLU A 22 -8.39 16.23 -5.72
N GLY A 23 -8.44 17.40 -5.08
CA GLY A 23 -9.21 18.53 -5.60
C GLY A 23 -10.73 18.37 -5.50
N ASN A 24 -11.23 17.32 -4.83
CA ASN A 24 -12.66 17.14 -4.64
C ASN A 24 -13.18 18.16 -3.63
N GLN A 25 -14.01 19.08 -4.09
CA GLN A 25 -14.52 20.18 -3.25
C GLN A 25 -15.72 19.78 -2.38
N ASN A 26 -16.29 18.61 -2.61
CA ASN A 26 -17.36 18.08 -1.76
C ASN A 26 -16.72 17.40 -0.55
N GLU A 27 -16.78 18.05 0.61
CA GLU A 27 -16.14 17.58 1.84
C GLU A 27 -16.59 16.18 2.25
N LYS A 28 -17.88 15.88 2.11
CA LYS A 28 -18.43 14.58 2.46
C LYS A 28 -17.86 13.47 1.57
N GLN A 29 -17.82 13.72 0.25
CA GLN A 29 -17.25 12.77 -0.71
C GLN A 29 -15.74 12.59 -0.48
N GLN A 30 -15.04 13.68 -0.24
CA GLN A 30 -13.61 13.63 0.02
C GLN A 30 -13.30 12.80 1.26
N LYS A 31 -14.10 12.96 2.31
CA LYS A 31 -13.95 12.17 3.53
C LYS A 31 -14.21 10.69 3.29
N GLN A 32 -15.25 10.38 2.52
CA GLN A 32 -15.57 8.99 2.16
C GLN A 32 -14.43 8.36 1.34
N LEU A 33 -13.86 9.10 0.41
CA LEU A 33 -12.71 8.64 -0.39
C LEU A 33 -11.49 8.45 0.49
N PHE A 34 -11.26 9.34 1.44
CA PHE A 34 -10.16 9.19 2.40
C PHE A 34 -10.30 7.90 3.21
N GLU A 35 -11.51 7.59 3.70
CA GLU A 35 -11.75 6.35 4.45
C GLU A 35 -11.49 5.11 3.58
N GLN A 36 -11.84 5.16 2.30
CA GLN A 36 -11.54 4.07 1.37
C GLN A 36 -10.03 3.93 1.15
N ILE A 37 -9.32 5.05 0.97
CA ILE A 37 -7.86 5.08 0.82
C ILE A 37 -7.21 4.48 2.07
N LYS A 38 -7.66 4.89 3.24
CA LYS A 38 -7.14 4.39 4.51
C LYS A 38 -7.31 2.88 4.63
N THR A 39 -8.51 2.37 4.35
CA THR A 39 -8.78 0.93 4.42
C THR A 39 -7.90 0.15 3.44
N GLU A 40 -7.78 0.63 2.20
CA GLU A 40 -6.94 -0.02 1.20
C GLU A 40 -5.46 -0.02 1.60
N LEU A 41 -4.96 1.12 2.08
CA LEU A 41 -3.56 1.22 2.49
C LEU A 41 -3.25 0.39 3.73
N GLU A 42 -4.13 0.39 4.72
CA GLU A 42 -3.94 -0.43 5.92
C GLU A 42 -3.93 -1.91 5.59
N THR A 43 -4.85 -2.36 4.74
CA THR A 43 -4.91 -3.75 4.30
C THR A 43 -3.66 -4.12 3.48
N HIS A 44 -3.29 -3.27 2.53
CA HIS A 44 -2.14 -3.52 1.67
C HIS A 44 -0.83 -3.59 2.47
N THR A 45 -0.59 -2.63 3.36
CA THR A 45 0.62 -2.65 4.19
C THR A 45 0.62 -3.87 5.13
N HIS A 46 -0.54 -4.24 5.64
CA HIS A 46 -0.66 -5.41 6.52
C HIS A 46 -0.27 -6.71 5.80
N ILE A 47 -0.80 -6.96 4.59
CA ILE A 47 -0.46 -8.18 3.86
C ILE A 47 0.99 -8.19 3.39
N GLU A 48 1.55 -7.03 3.08
CA GLU A 48 2.97 -6.94 2.76
C GLU A 48 3.83 -7.27 3.98
N GLU A 49 3.51 -6.70 5.13
CA GLU A 49 4.31 -6.88 6.35
C GLU A 49 4.19 -8.29 6.94
N THR A 50 3.04 -8.93 6.79
CA THR A 50 2.81 -10.25 7.40
C THR A 50 3.08 -11.42 6.46
N VAL A 51 2.99 -11.22 5.15
CA VAL A 51 3.12 -12.31 4.16
C VAL A 51 4.24 -12.07 3.16
N PHE A 52 4.19 -10.94 2.43
CA PHE A 52 5.10 -10.70 1.31
C PHE A 52 6.54 -10.45 1.77
N TYR A 53 6.74 -9.47 2.62
CA TYR A 53 8.11 -9.10 3.06
C TYR A 53 8.82 -10.24 3.79
N PRO A 54 8.17 -10.99 4.70
CA PRO A 54 8.85 -12.14 5.31
C PRO A 54 9.31 -13.17 4.30
N ALA A 55 8.51 -13.40 3.25
CA ALA A 55 8.87 -14.38 2.21
C ALA A 55 10.06 -13.92 1.37
N VAL A 56 10.06 -12.64 0.92
CA VAL A 56 11.13 -12.15 0.06
C VAL A 56 12.41 -11.81 0.84
N ALA A 57 12.30 -11.44 2.11
CA ALA A 57 13.45 -11.13 2.97
C ALA A 57 14.34 -12.34 3.27
N LYS A 58 13.88 -13.54 2.97
CA LYS A 58 14.70 -14.77 3.05
C LYS A 58 15.87 -14.71 2.05
N HIS A 59 15.74 -13.90 1.02
CA HIS A 59 16.81 -13.65 0.05
C HIS A 59 17.60 -12.44 0.52
N ASP A 60 18.87 -12.64 0.86
CA ASP A 60 19.74 -11.60 1.39
C ASP A 60 19.77 -10.33 0.52
N GLU A 61 19.66 -10.51 -0.79
CA GLU A 61 19.66 -9.40 -1.76
C GLU A 61 18.47 -8.45 -1.60
N LEU A 62 17.39 -8.90 -0.96
CA LEU A 62 16.16 -8.11 -0.78
C LEU A 62 15.99 -7.58 0.63
N LYS A 63 16.83 -8.01 1.56
CA LYS A 63 16.67 -7.68 2.98
C LYS A 63 16.68 -6.16 3.23
N ASP A 64 17.65 -5.44 2.68
CA ASP A 64 17.75 -3.99 2.88
C ASP A 64 16.57 -3.24 2.27
N MET A 65 16.10 -3.68 1.11
CA MET A 65 14.91 -3.09 0.48
C MET A 65 13.67 -3.28 1.33
N VAL A 66 13.52 -4.46 1.94
CA VAL A 66 12.40 -4.74 2.84
C VAL A 66 12.45 -3.83 4.06
N LEU A 67 13.63 -3.66 4.66
CA LEU A 67 13.79 -2.78 5.83
C LEU A 67 13.43 -1.33 5.49
N GLU A 68 13.85 -0.85 4.32
CA GLU A 68 13.49 0.49 3.84
C GLU A 68 11.98 0.61 3.63
N SER A 69 11.37 -0.40 3.00
CA SER A 69 9.92 -0.44 2.78
C SER A 69 9.14 -0.36 4.09
N LEU A 70 9.61 -1.04 5.13
CA LEU A 70 8.97 -0.98 6.45
C LEU A 70 9.03 0.43 7.05
N GLU A 71 10.13 1.15 6.85
CA GLU A 71 10.22 2.55 7.29
C GLU A 71 9.28 3.45 6.51
N GLU A 72 9.14 3.22 5.20
CA GLU A 72 8.21 3.97 4.36
C GLU A 72 6.76 3.71 4.79
N HIS A 73 6.42 2.47 5.16
CA HIS A 73 5.11 2.14 5.70
C HIS A 73 4.80 2.91 6.98
N LYS A 74 5.79 3.09 7.86
CA LYS A 74 5.61 3.86 9.09
C LYS A 74 5.23 5.31 8.80
N GLN A 75 5.86 5.91 7.79
CA GLN A 75 5.54 7.28 7.37
C GLN A 75 4.10 7.39 6.87
N VAL A 76 3.67 6.43 6.06
CA VAL A 76 2.30 6.38 5.54
C VAL A 76 1.29 6.24 6.69
N LYS A 77 1.54 5.33 7.63
CA LYS A 77 0.68 5.12 8.79
C LYS A 77 0.57 6.37 9.66
N THR A 78 1.66 7.09 9.85
CA THR A 78 1.68 8.35 10.61
C THR A 78 0.81 9.41 9.93
N LEU A 79 0.96 9.58 8.62
CA LEU A 79 0.15 10.53 7.85
C LEU A 79 -1.34 10.19 7.92
N LEU A 80 -1.68 8.90 7.80
CA LEU A 80 -3.08 8.47 7.91
C LEU A 80 -3.68 8.83 9.27
N ARG A 81 -2.95 8.59 10.36
CA ARG A 81 -3.41 8.94 11.71
C ARG A 81 -3.58 10.44 11.89
N GLU A 82 -2.64 11.24 11.38
CA GLU A 82 -2.73 12.68 11.44
C GLU A 82 -3.95 13.21 10.69
N MET A 83 -4.20 12.67 9.49
CA MET A 83 -5.34 13.06 8.67
C MET A 83 -6.67 12.65 9.30
N GLU A 84 -6.71 11.49 9.94
CA GLU A 84 -7.92 10.99 10.61
C GLU A 84 -8.37 11.92 11.73
N SER A 85 -7.43 12.58 12.40
CA SER A 85 -7.73 13.52 13.48
C SER A 85 -8.17 14.91 12.99
N LEU A 86 -8.06 15.20 11.70
CA LEU A 86 -8.45 16.49 11.14
C LEU A 86 -9.95 16.55 10.86
N THR A 87 -10.51 17.74 11.00
CA THR A 87 -11.88 17.99 10.55
C THR A 87 -11.89 18.09 9.02
N SER A 88 -13.04 17.81 8.39
CA SER A 88 -13.16 17.80 6.93
C SER A 88 -12.92 19.16 6.27
N ASP A 89 -13.07 20.25 7.04
CA ASP A 89 -12.85 21.62 6.55
C ASP A 89 -11.45 22.16 6.88
N SER A 90 -10.57 21.31 7.42
CA SER A 90 -9.22 21.74 7.80
C SER A 90 -8.37 22.10 6.57
N GLU A 91 -7.70 23.25 6.67
CA GLU A 91 -6.75 23.69 5.65
C GLU A 91 -5.57 22.75 5.48
N LYS A 92 -5.30 21.90 6.48
CA LYS A 92 -4.20 20.94 6.48
C LYS A 92 -4.53 19.66 5.72
N PHE A 93 -5.80 19.39 5.45
CA PHE A 93 -6.22 18.13 4.84
C PHE A 93 -5.64 17.94 3.43
N GLU A 94 -5.85 18.91 2.52
CA GLU A 94 -5.35 18.83 1.14
C GLU A 94 -3.83 18.70 1.05
N PRO A 95 -3.04 19.52 1.77
CA PRO A 95 -1.59 19.35 1.76
C PRO A 95 -1.14 17.98 2.28
N LYS A 96 -1.78 17.46 3.32
CA LYS A 96 -1.43 16.14 3.84
C LYS A 96 -1.83 15.03 2.88
N LEU A 97 -2.97 15.16 2.20
CA LEU A 97 -3.39 14.21 1.18
C LEU A 97 -2.37 14.14 0.05
N LYS A 98 -1.88 15.29 -0.37
CA LYS A 98 -0.86 15.36 -1.43
C LYS A 98 0.45 14.70 -1.01
N VAL A 99 0.92 14.96 0.20
CA VAL A 99 2.15 14.34 0.73
C VAL A 99 1.97 12.84 0.87
N LEU A 100 0.80 12.39 1.34
CA LEU A 100 0.48 10.97 1.43
C LEU A 100 0.55 10.31 0.06
N MET A 101 -0.08 10.92 -0.93
CA MET A 101 -0.09 10.42 -2.31
C MET A 101 1.33 10.30 -2.87
N GLU A 102 2.16 11.32 -2.67
CA GLU A 102 3.55 11.31 -3.13
C GLU A 102 4.37 10.21 -2.46
N ASN A 103 4.20 10.03 -1.14
CA ASN A 103 4.89 8.97 -0.41
C ASN A 103 4.46 7.58 -0.87
N VAL A 104 3.16 7.37 -1.08
CA VAL A 104 2.64 6.08 -1.56
C VAL A 104 3.15 5.79 -2.97
N GLU A 105 3.13 6.78 -3.85
CA GLU A 105 3.61 6.62 -5.22
C GLU A 105 5.10 6.30 -5.26
N HIS A 106 5.91 7.02 -4.47
CA HIS A 106 7.35 6.75 -4.39
C HIS A 106 7.61 5.31 -3.92
N HIS A 107 6.95 4.88 -2.84
CA HIS A 107 7.11 3.53 -2.31
C HIS A 107 6.62 2.46 -3.29
N ALA A 108 5.41 2.62 -3.81
CA ALA A 108 4.78 1.59 -4.63
C ALA A 108 5.38 1.50 -6.03
N VAL A 109 5.55 2.63 -6.71
CA VAL A 109 5.96 2.64 -8.12
C VAL A 109 7.47 2.63 -8.26
N GLU A 110 8.17 3.54 -7.57
CA GLU A 110 9.63 3.66 -7.74
C GLU A 110 10.39 2.57 -7.00
N GLU A 111 10.08 2.33 -5.73
CA GLU A 111 10.83 1.38 -4.91
C GLU A 111 10.38 -0.06 -5.13
N GLU A 112 9.09 -0.35 -5.04
CA GLU A 112 8.62 -1.73 -5.21
C GLU A 112 8.58 -2.17 -6.65
N GLU A 113 7.73 -1.55 -7.48
CA GLU A 113 7.58 -2.00 -8.88
C GLU A 113 8.84 -1.75 -9.71
N GLY A 114 9.54 -0.65 -9.45
CA GLY A 114 10.73 -0.28 -10.21
C GLY A 114 11.99 -1.03 -9.82
N LYS A 115 12.15 -1.37 -8.54
CA LYS A 115 13.41 -1.97 -8.04
C LYS A 115 13.24 -3.34 -7.41
N MET A 116 12.30 -3.47 -6.47
CA MET A 116 12.13 -4.73 -5.72
C MET A 116 11.56 -5.86 -6.59
N PHE A 117 10.44 -5.61 -7.28
CA PHE A 117 9.75 -6.64 -8.03
C PHE A 117 10.59 -7.28 -9.13
N PRO A 118 11.40 -6.52 -9.91
CA PRO A 118 12.30 -7.16 -10.88
C PRO A 118 13.30 -8.13 -10.24
N LYS A 119 13.81 -7.81 -9.05
CA LYS A 119 14.71 -8.70 -8.31
C LYS A 119 13.98 -9.93 -7.79
N VAL A 120 12.76 -9.76 -7.29
CA VAL A 120 11.93 -10.87 -6.82
C VAL A 120 11.70 -11.86 -7.96
N ARG A 121 11.40 -11.38 -9.18
CA ARG A 121 11.20 -12.26 -10.34
C ARG A 121 12.44 -13.05 -10.72
N LYS A 122 13.61 -12.52 -10.47
CA LYS A 122 14.87 -13.25 -10.71
C LYS A 122 15.15 -14.31 -9.66
N LEU A 123 14.71 -14.08 -8.42
CA LEU A 123 15.02 -14.93 -7.27
C LEU A 123 13.96 -15.99 -6.98
N MET A 124 12.72 -15.75 -7.40
CA MET A 124 11.60 -16.66 -7.14
C MET A 124 10.98 -17.14 -8.46
N ASN A 125 10.71 -18.44 -8.55
CA ASN A 125 10.09 -19.00 -9.76
C ASN A 125 8.59 -18.75 -9.79
N ALA A 126 7.96 -19.03 -10.95
CA ALA A 126 6.54 -18.78 -11.17
C ALA A 126 5.65 -19.51 -10.15
N ALA A 127 5.97 -20.76 -9.81
CA ALA A 127 5.18 -21.56 -8.87
C ALA A 127 5.22 -20.94 -7.47
N ALA A 128 6.40 -20.47 -7.02
CA ALA A 128 6.55 -19.82 -5.72
C ALA A 128 5.75 -18.51 -5.66
N LEU A 129 5.79 -17.72 -6.73
CA LEU A 129 5.04 -16.46 -6.80
C LEU A 129 3.53 -16.68 -6.85
N GLU A 130 3.06 -17.74 -7.52
CA GLU A 130 1.64 -18.10 -7.51
C GLU A 130 1.18 -18.52 -6.12
N GLN A 131 1.97 -19.34 -5.43
CA GLN A 131 1.64 -19.76 -4.07
C GLN A 131 1.61 -18.56 -3.13
N LEU A 132 2.57 -17.66 -3.25
CA LEU A 132 2.62 -16.44 -2.44
C LEU A 132 1.42 -15.54 -2.73
N GLY A 133 0.99 -15.48 -3.99
CA GLY A 133 -0.22 -14.76 -4.39
C GLY A 133 -1.46 -15.29 -3.70
N LYS A 134 -1.60 -16.61 -3.59
CA LYS A 134 -2.72 -17.25 -2.88
C LYS A 134 -2.70 -16.90 -1.39
N GLU A 135 -1.52 -16.89 -0.79
CA GLU A 135 -1.36 -16.53 0.62
C GLU A 135 -1.74 -15.07 0.86
N LEU A 136 -1.36 -14.18 -0.07
CA LEU A 136 -1.73 -12.77 -0.01
C LEU A 136 -3.24 -12.56 -0.15
N GLU A 137 -3.88 -13.27 -1.09
CA GLU A 137 -5.33 -13.21 -1.26
C GLU A 137 -6.07 -13.64 0.00
N ALA A 138 -5.61 -14.73 0.61
CA ALA A 138 -6.20 -15.24 1.85
C ALA A 138 -6.05 -14.23 2.99
N ALA A 139 -4.86 -13.65 3.13
CA ALA A 139 -4.59 -12.64 4.16
C ALA A 139 -5.42 -11.37 3.93
N LYS A 140 -5.57 -10.94 2.68
CA LYS A 140 -6.36 -9.78 2.31
C LYS A 140 -7.83 -9.97 2.66
N SER A 141 -8.40 -11.11 2.29
CA SER A 141 -9.80 -11.44 2.60
C SER A 141 -10.05 -11.49 4.09
N LYS A 142 -9.14 -12.09 4.84
CA LYS A 142 -9.24 -12.17 6.30
C LYS A 142 -9.20 -10.79 6.94
N ASN A 143 -8.28 -9.93 6.48
CA ASN A 143 -8.13 -8.58 7.02
C ASN A 143 -9.36 -7.71 6.73
N LEU A 144 -9.90 -7.79 5.52
CA LEU A 144 -11.10 -7.04 5.14
C LEU A 144 -12.33 -7.48 5.95
N ARG A 145 -12.47 -8.78 6.24
CA ARG A 145 -13.55 -9.28 7.09
C ARG A 145 -13.46 -8.75 8.51
N LYS A 146 -12.24 -8.61 9.05
CA LYS A 146 -12.03 -8.03 10.38
C LYS A 146 -12.35 -6.53 10.41
N ALA A 147 -12.11 -5.83 9.31
CA ALA A 147 -12.34 -4.39 9.20
C ALA A 147 -13.84 -4.04 9.07
N SER A 148 -14.64 -4.98 8.61
CA SER A 148 -16.08 -4.80 8.50
C SER A 148 -16.77 -5.30 9.76
#